data_a3356085aff6d8805be3b6cf20b7985b
#
_entry.id   a3356085aff6d8805be3b6cf20b7985b
#
_cell.length_a   1.000
_cell.length_b   1.000
_cell.length_c   1.000
_cell.angle_alpha   90.00
_cell.angle_beta   90.00
_cell.angle_gamma   90.00
#
_symmetry.space_group_name_H-M   'P 1'
#
loop_
_entity.id
_entity.type
_entity.pdbx_description
1 polymer ?
#
loop_
_entity_poly.entity_id
_entity_poly.type
_entity_poly.pdbx_seq_one_letter_code
_entity_poly.pdbx_strand_id
1 'polypeptide(L)'
;MPHWLIIDLEATTDEGGWPVTEMEVIEIGVSLVNRQGRELDHFQRFVRPLRRPLLTPFCRQLTHITQANIDAAAPLTEVWPLFERWLGQHQARLEGWASWGDYDRQQLELEWQRHGLSSVLGQTPHVNLKQRFAKARRLDKPLGLNGALQLAGMQFHGQQHRALEDARNTARLLPLILPV
;
A
#
# COMPACT_ATOMS: atom_id res chain seq x y z
N MET A 1 5.90 17.34 -14.24
CA MET A 1 5.97 15.92 -14.62
C MET A 1 4.85 15.19 -13.89
N PRO A 2 4.21 14.19 -14.51
CA PRO A 2 3.15 13.41 -13.89
C PRO A 2 3.71 12.56 -12.74
N HIS A 3 2.88 12.40 -11.69
CA HIS A 3 3.21 11.67 -10.48
C HIS A 3 2.33 10.42 -10.35
N TRP A 4 2.85 9.41 -9.68
CA TRP A 4 2.15 8.19 -9.30
C TRP A 4 2.21 8.01 -7.79
N LEU A 5 1.12 7.58 -7.20
CA LEU A 5 1.12 7.08 -5.83
C LEU A 5 1.29 5.58 -5.85
N ILE A 6 2.24 5.06 -5.10
CA ILE A 6 2.36 3.63 -4.84
C ILE A 6 1.94 3.41 -3.41
N ILE A 7 0.88 2.66 -3.22
CA ILE A 7 0.26 2.42 -1.90
C ILE A 7 0.44 0.96 -1.53
N ASP A 8 0.81 0.72 -0.30
CA ASP A 8 0.81 -0.57 0.35
C ASP A 8 0.21 -0.43 1.75
N LEU A 9 -0.54 -1.43 2.18
CA LEU A 9 -1.22 -1.47 3.46
C LEU A 9 -0.80 -2.71 4.25
N GLU A 10 -0.58 -2.53 5.54
CA GLU A 10 -0.62 -3.64 6.48
C GLU A 10 -1.96 -3.66 7.21
N ALA A 11 -2.46 -4.85 7.52
CA ALA A 11 -3.75 -5.01 8.16
C ALA A 11 -3.72 -6.11 9.22
N THR A 12 -4.72 -6.10 10.10
CA THR A 12 -4.94 -7.16 11.06
C THR A 12 -5.14 -8.50 10.35
N THR A 13 -4.47 -9.54 10.82
CA THR A 13 -4.56 -10.89 10.24
C THR A 13 -4.18 -11.95 11.27
N ASP A 14 -4.34 -13.21 10.90
CA ASP A 14 -3.87 -14.35 11.67
C ASP A 14 -3.36 -15.45 10.75
N GLU A 15 -2.81 -16.50 11.31
CA GLU A 15 -2.33 -17.65 10.58
C GLU A 15 -3.42 -18.21 9.65
N GLY A 16 -3.05 -18.47 8.40
CA GLY A 16 -4.00 -18.86 7.34
C GLY A 16 -4.72 -17.70 6.64
N GLY A 17 -4.55 -16.48 7.12
CA GLY A 17 -5.19 -15.27 6.57
C GLY A 17 -6.66 -15.08 6.99
N TRP A 18 -7.11 -13.83 6.96
CA TRP A 18 -8.51 -13.49 7.16
C TRP A 18 -9.13 -12.97 5.86
N PRO A 19 -10.45 -13.09 5.68
CA PRO A 19 -11.15 -12.38 4.62
C PRO A 19 -10.97 -10.86 4.78
N VAL A 20 -10.91 -10.13 3.68
CA VAL A 20 -10.74 -8.65 3.69
C VAL A 20 -11.80 -7.97 4.57
N THR A 21 -13.02 -8.50 4.60
CA THR A 21 -14.12 -8.01 5.44
C THR A 21 -13.86 -8.08 6.95
N GLU A 22 -12.96 -8.96 7.38
CA GLU A 22 -12.56 -9.11 8.79
C GLU A 22 -11.28 -8.35 9.14
N MET A 23 -10.56 -7.89 8.14
CA MET A 23 -9.31 -7.16 8.30
C MET A 23 -9.57 -5.66 8.52
N GLU A 24 -8.65 -5.01 9.23
CA GLU A 24 -8.59 -3.56 9.44
C GLU A 24 -7.17 -3.09 9.18
N VAL A 25 -7.03 -1.94 8.51
CA VAL A 25 -5.73 -1.33 8.25
C VAL A 25 -5.02 -0.98 9.55
N ILE A 26 -3.74 -1.31 9.65
CA ILE A 26 -2.86 -0.98 10.80
C ILE A 26 -1.63 -0.16 10.39
N GLU A 27 -1.28 -0.13 9.12
CA GLU A 27 -0.24 0.77 8.58
C GLU A 27 -0.61 1.18 7.16
N ILE A 28 -0.44 2.46 6.87
CA ILE A 28 -0.53 3.02 5.52
C ILE A 28 0.87 3.45 5.11
N GLY A 29 1.38 2.90 4.00
CA GLY A 29 2.64 3.29 3.39
C GLY A 29 2.41 3.77 1.96
N VAL A 30 2.86 4.97 1.67
CA VAL A 30 2.67 5.59 0.36
C VAL A 30 3.97 6.23 -0.10
N SER A 31 4.41 5.86 -1.30
CA SER A 31 5.52 6.51 -1.99
C SER A 31 4.97 7.29 -3.18
N LEU A 32 5.15 8.61 -3.19
CA LEU A 32 4.85 9.47 -4.32
C LEU A 32 6.07 9.50 -5.23
N VAL A 33 5.90 9.07 -6.47
CA VAL A 33 7.01 8.89 -7.39
C VAL A 33 6.75 9.55 -8.74
N ASN A 34 7.82 9.83 -9.48
CA ASN A 34 7.72 10.10 -10.91
C ASN A 34 7.65 8.79 -11.72
N ARG A 35 7.46 8.88 -13.03
CA ARG A 35 7.38 7.69 -13.91
C ARG A 35 8.65 6.82 -13.91
N GLN A 36 9.81 7.37 -13.53
CA GLN A 36 11.06 6.64 -13.36
C GLN A 36 11.17 5.90 -12.02
N GLY A 37 10.13 5.93 -11.18
CA GLY A 37 10.12 5.29 -9.87
C GLY A 37 10.95 6.02 -8.81
N ARG A 38 11.40 7.25 -9.08
CA ARG A 38 12.11 8.09 -8.13
C ARG A 38 11.13 8.70 -7.15
N GLU A 39 11.34 8.46 -5.85
CA GLU A 39 10.54 9.05 -4.78
C GLU A 39 10.70 10.59 -4.76
N LEU A 40 9.57 11.26 -4.67
CA LEU A 40 9.44 12.72 -4.57
C LEU A 40 9.00 13.13 -3.17
N ASP A 41 8.13 12.31 -2.56
CA ASP A 41 7.61 12.48 -1.21
C ASP A 41 7.02 11.15 -0.73
N HIS A 42 6.70 11.04 0.54
CA HIS A 42 6.07 9.85 1.08
C HIS A 42 5.13 10.17 2.26
N PHE A 43 4.23 9.23 2.53
CA PHE A 43 3.35 9.26 3.69
C PHE A 43 3.41 7.90 4.39
N GLN A 44 3.54 7.90 5.71
CA GLN A 44 3.49 6.69 6.51
C GLN A 44 2.83 6.99 7.85
N ARG A 45 1.84 6.19 8.24
CA ARG A 45 1.19 6.24 9.55
C ARG A 45 0.76 4.85 9.99
N PHE A 46 0.93 4.57 11.28
CA PHE A 46 0.20 3.50 11.92
C PHE A 46 -1.27 3.90 12.12
N VAL A 47 -2.14 2.90 12.13
CA VAL A 47 -3.58 3.07 12.32
C VAL A 47 -4.03 2.11 13.41
N ARG A 48 -4.77 2.63 14.40
CA ARG A 48 -5.35 1.78 15.45
C ARG A 48 -6.64 1.13 14.95
N PRO A 49 -6.68 -0.22 14.88
CA PRO A 49 -7.90 -0.92 14.53
C PRO A 49 -8.92 -0.82 15.68
N LEU A 50 -10.21 -0.70 15.34
CA LEU A 50 -11.26 -0.48 16.33
C LEU A 50 -12.02 -1.76 16.68
N ARG A 51 -12.15 -2.69 15.72
CA ARG A 51 -12.89 -3.94 15.92
C ARG A 51 -12.04 -5.00 16.62
N ARG A 52 -10.76 -5.06 16.29
CA ARG A 52 -9.78 -6.01 16.84
C ARG A 52 -8.51 -5.27 17.24
N PRO A 53 -8.52 -4.52 18.35
CA PRO A 53 -7.39 -3.66 18.74
C PRO A 53 -6.15 -4.44 19.17
N LEU A 54 -6.30 -5.72 19.56
CA LEU A 54 -5.17 -6.57 19.91
C LEU A 54 -4.67 -7.32 18.67
N LEU A 55 -3.41 -7.06 18.30
CA LEU A 55 -2.76 -7.77 17.19
C LEU A 55 -2.47 -9.22 17.59
N THR A 56 -2.77 -10.15 16.69
CA THR A 56 -2.38 -11.55 16.87
C THR A 56 -0.85 -11.70 16.92
N PRO A 57 -0.30 -12.74 17.55
CA PRO A 57 1.13 -13.02 17.50
C PRO A 57 1.63 -13.15 16.06
N PHE A 58 0.86 -13.81 15.19
CA PHE A 58 1.18 -13.96 13.77
C PHE A 58 1.28 -12.60 13.06
N CYS A 59 0.28 -11.71 13.25
CA CYS A 59 0.29 -10.37 12.65
C CYS A 59 1.53 -9.57 13.06
N ARG A 60 1.89 -9.59 14.35
CA ARG A 60 3.09 -8.90 14.85
C ARG A 60 4.38 -9.47 14.27
N GLN A 61 4.47 -10.80 14.16
CA GLN A 61 5.63 -11.47 13.58
C GLN A 61 5.76 -11.17 12.09
N LEU A 62 4.64 -11.18 11.36
CA LEU A 62 4.62 -10.93 9.92
C LEU A 62 5.00 -9.50 9.59
N THR A 63 4.35 -8.53 10.24
CA THR A 63 4.46 -7.10 9.91
C THR A 63 5.57 -6.38 10.67
N HIS A 64 6.13 -6.99 11.71
CA HIS A 64 7.05 -6.36 12.65
C HIS A 64 6.47 -5.11 13.35
N ILE A 65 5.14 -4.96 13.32
CA ILE A 65 4.42 -3.88 14.03
C ILE A 65 4.13 -4.35 15.45
N THR A 66 4.53 -3.56 16.43
CA THR A 66 4.31 -3.87 17.84
C THR A 66 2.91 -3.43 18.30
N GLN A 67 2.40 -4.04 19.37
CA GLN A 67 1.17 -3.58 19.99
C GLN A 67 1.27 -2.12 20.44
N ALA A 68 2.43 -1.71 20.98
CA ALA A 68 2.68 -0.33 21.39
C ALA A 68 2.58 0.68 20.24
N ASN A 69 3.01 0.31 19.00
CA ASN A 69 2.83 1.15 17.83
C ASN A 69 1.34 1.42 17.57
N ILE A 70 0.51 0.39 17.71
CA ILE A 70 -0.93 0.46 17.44
C ILE A 70 -1.68 1.16 18.56
N ASP A 71 -1.32 0.90 19.81
CA ASP A 71 -1.95 1.56 20.98
C ASP A 71 -1.72 3.08 20.96
N ALA A 72 -0.56 3.52 20.48
CA ALA A 72 -0.21 4.93 20.34
C ALA A 72 -0.79 5.58 19.06
N ALA A 73 -1.32 4.79 18.13
CA ALA A 73 -1.83 5.29 16.86
C ALA A 73 -3.26 5.85 16.98
N ALA A 74 -3.60 6.80 16.11
CA ALA A 74 -4.96 7.27 15.92
C ALA A 74 -5.78 6.28 15.06
N PRO A 75 -7.11 6.25 15.17
CA PRO A 75 -7.96 5.46 14.30
C PRO A 75 -7.97 6.01 12.86
N LEU A 76 -8.43 5.20 11.91
CA LEU A 76 -8.45 5.56 10.49
C LEU A 76 -9.23 6.86 10.21
N THR A 77 -10.31 7.10 10.96
CA THR A 77 -11.12 8.33 10.85
C THR A 77 -10.34 9.62 11.13
N GLU A 78 -9.24 9.53 11.85
CA GLU A 78 -8.34 10.67 12.11
C GLU A 78 -7.11 10.64 11.17
N VAL A 79 -6.58 9.45 10.85
CA VAL A 79 -5.41 9.31 9.98
C VAL A 79 -5.73 9.63 8.52
N TRP A 80 -6.91 9.20 8.03
CA TRP A 80 -7.28 9.39 6.63
C TRP A 80 -7.38 10.87 6.22
N PRO A 81 -7.99 11.77 7.00
CA PRO A 81 -7.95 13.22 6.71
C PRO A 81 -6.53 13.82 6.66
N LEU A 82 -5.57 13.26 7.42
CA LEU A 82 -4.17 13.68 7.31
C LEU A 82 -3.55 13.25 5.98
N PHE A 83 -3.86 12.03 5.53
CA PHE A 83 -3.44 11.55 4.23
C PHE A 83 -4.04 12.40 3.10
N GLU A 84 -5.35 12.69 3.11
CA GLU A 84 -6.01 13.52 2.11
C GLU A 84 -5.44 14.94 2.05
N ARG A 85 -5.10 15.52 3.19
CA ARG A 85 -4.43 16.83 3.26
C ARG A 85 -3.04 16.79 2.63
N TRP A 86 -2.27 15.76 2.92
CA TRP A 86 -0.96 15.54 2.31
C TRP A 86 -1.11 15.33 0.80
N LEU A 87 -2.03 14.48 0.37
CA LEU A 87 -2.30 14.21 -1.04
C LEU A 87 -2.73 15.47 -1.80
N GLY A 88 -3.52 16.34 -1.17
CA GLY A 88 -3.97 17.62 -1.76
C GLY A 88 -2.84 18.52 -2.25
N GLN A 89 -1.66 18.42 -1.64
CA GLN A 89 -0.45 19.17 -2.07
C GLN A 89 0.12 18.65 -3.41
N HIS A 90 -0.20 17.43 -3.80
CA HIS A 90 0.34 16.74 -4.96
C HIS A 90 -0.70 16.46 -6.06
N GLN A 91 -1.99 16.64 -5.77
CA GLN A 91 -3.11 16.21 -6.60
C GLN A 91 -3.08 16.76 -8.03
N ALA A 92 -2.63 18.00 -8.23
CA ALA A 92 -2.61 18.65 -9.55
C ALA A 92 -1.71 17.93 -10.59
N ARG A 93 -0.83 17.03 -10.16
CA ARG A 93 0.10 16.29 -11.03
C ARG A 93 -0.11 14.78 -10.96
N LEU A 94 -1.12 14.34 -10.23
CA LEU A 94 -1.38 12.92 -10.02
C LEU A 94 -2.01 12.31 -11.28
N GLU A 95 -1.35 11.33 -11.88
CA GLU A 95 -1.88 10.54 -13.00
C GLU A 95 -2.74 9.37 -12.53
N GLY A 96 -2.36 8.77 -11.42
CA GLY A 96 -3.01 7.60 -10.89
C GLY A 96 -2.33 7.09 -9.63
N TRP A 97 -2.89 6.04 -9.08
CA TRP A 97 -2.29 5.31 -7.99
C TRP A 97 -2.20 3.81 -8.30
N ALA A 98 -1.31 3.13 -7.63
CA ALA A 98 -1.04 1.73 -7.91
C ALA A 98 -0.68 0.98 -6.63
N SER A 99 -0.89 -0.34 -6.66
CA SER A 99 -0.50 -1.27 -5.62
C SER A 99 0.01 -2.57 -6.21
N TRP A 100 0.67 -3.40 -5.41
CA TRP A 100 1.12 -4.72 -5.84
C TRP A 100 0.00 -5.76 -5.70
N GLY A 101 -0.99 -5.68 -6.58
CA GLY A 101 -2.23 -6.47 -6.57
C GLY A 101 -3.46 -5.60 -6.37
N ASP A 102 -4.61 -6.23 -6.10
CA ASP A 102 -5.88 -5.54 -5.89
C ASP A 102 -6.29 -5.43 -4.41
N TYR A 103 -5.56 -6.09 -3.52
CA TYR A 103 -5.90 -6.16 -2.10
C TYR A 103 -6.00 -4.76 -1.47
N ASP A 104 -4.97 -3.92 -1.67
CA ASP A 104 -4.92 -2.57 -1.07
C ASP A 104 -6.10 -1.71 -1.49
N ARG A 105 -6.48 -1.77 -2.78
CA ARG A 105 -7.65 -1.08 -3.30
C ARG A 105 -8.94 -1.58 -2.63
N GLN A 106 -9.13 -2.89 -2.58
CA GLN A 106 -10.32 -3.50 -1.96
C GLN A 106 -10.41 -3.15 -0.48
N GLN A 107 -9.29 -3.20 0.23
CA GLN A 107 -9.24 -2.86 1.65
C GLN A 107 -9.59 -1.38 1.87
N LEU A 108 -9.04 -0.45 1.09
CA LEU A 108 -9.34 0.98 1.20
C LEU A 108 -10.82 1.26 0.89
N GLU A 109 -11.37 0.71 -0.19
CA GLU A 109 -12.79 0.87 -0.54
C GLU A 109 -13.70 0.40 0.58
N LEU A 110 -13.37 -0.73 1.20
CA LEU A 110 -14.12 -1.27 2.34
C LEU A 110 -14.00 -0.39 3.59
N GLU A 111 -12.80 0.12 3.89
CA GLU A 111 -12.58 1.03 5.02
C GLU A 111 -13.31 2.37 4.83
N TRP A 112 -13.29 2.94 3.62
CA TRP A 112 -14.05 4.15 3.33
C TRP A 112 -15.54 3.95 3.55
N GLN A 113 -16.08 2.84 3.05
CA GLN A 113 -17.49 2.50 3.26
C GLN A 113 -17.81 2.28 4.74
N ARG A 114 -16.97 1.54 5.45
CA ARG A 114 -17.14 1.20 6.87
C ARG A 114 -17.16 2.43 7.78
N HIS A 115 -16.34 3.42 7.48
CA HIS A 115 -16.15 4.61 8.29
C HIS A 115 -16.83 5.86 7.73
N GLY A 116 -17.58 5.76 6.63
CA GLY A 116 -18.22 6.91 5.99
C GLY A 116 -17.20 7.95 5.48
N LEU A 117 -16.01 7.49 5.08
CA LEU A 117 -14.96 8.35 4.54
C LEU A 117 -15.12 8.50 3.02
N SER A 118 -14.74 9.66 2.52
CA SER A 118 -14.57 9.90 1.09
C SER A 118 -13.10 10.06 0.77
N SER A 119 -12.71 9.70 -0.46
CA SER A 119 -11.34 9.86 -0.93
C SER A 119 -11.30 10.26 -2.40
N VAL A 120 -10.38 11.15 -2.73
CA VAL A 120 -10.06 11.48 -4.11
C VAL A 120 -9.55 10.26 -4.87
N LEU A 121 -8.94 9.29 -4.18
CA LEU A 121 -8.47 8.04 -4.78
C LEU A 121 -9.60 7.18 -5.36
N GLY A 122 -10.82 7.30 -4.84
CA GLY A 122 -12.00 6.60 -5.39
C GLY A 122 -12.35 7.04 -6.81
N GLN A 123 -11.91 8.24 -7.22
CA GLN A 123 -12.10 8.80 -8.57
C GLN A 123 -10.80 8.82 -9.39
N THR A 124 -9.68 8.47 -8.77
CA THR A 124 -8.36 8.45 -9.42
C THR A 124 -8.10 7.05 -9.99
N PRO A 125 -7.61 6.92 -11.25
CA PRO A 125 -7.33 5.62 -11.84
C PRO A 125 -6.38 4.77 -10.98
N HIS A 126 -6.76 3.52 -10.75
CA HIS A 126 -5.93 2.52 -10.07
C HIS A 126 -5.30 1.54 -11.04
N VAL A 127 -4.05 1.17 -10.79
CA VAL A 127 -3.31 0.17 -11.57
C VAL A 127 -2.81 -0.96 -10.67
N ASN A 128 -3.23 -2.19 -10.99
CA ASN A 128 -2.68 -3.41 -10.42
C ASN A 128 -1.32 -3.72 -11.07
N LEU A 129 -0.23 -3.32 -10.41
CA LEU A 129 1.13 -3.49 -10.95
C LEU A 129 1.55 -4.95 -11.04
N LYS A 130 1.07 -5.81 -10.16
CA LYS A 130 1.36 -7.26 -10.18
C LYS A 130 0.90 -7.91 -11.49
N GLN A 131 -0.33 -7.60 -11.92
CA GLN A 131 -0.86 -8.11 -13.19
C GLN A 131 -0.18 -7.46 -14.40
N ARG A 132 0.06 -6.14 -14.33
CA ARG A 132 0.76 -5.43 -15.39
C ARG A 132 2.19 -5.93 -15.59
N PHE A 133 2.92 -6.21 -14.50
CA PHE A 133 4.25 -6.79 -14.55
C PHE A 133 4.23 -8.18 -15.19
N ALA A 134 3.31 -9.05 -14.76
CA ALA A 134 3.17 -10.38 -15.34
C ALA A 134 2.93 -10.31 -16.86
N LYS A 135 2.05 -9.43 -17.30
CA LYS A 135 1.78 -9.21 -18.73
C LYS A 135 3.03 -8.68 -19.48
N ALA A 136 3.70 -7.67 -18.92
CA ALA A 136 4.90 -7.07 -19.53
C ALA A 136 6.05 -8.09 -19.66
N ARG A 137 6.14 -9.03 -18.73
CA ARG A 137 7.17 -10.08 -18.69
C ARG A 137 6.70 -11.41 -19.30
N ARG A 138 5.46 -11.48 -19.84
CA ARG A 138 4.86 -12.70 -20.44
C ARG A 138 4.90 -13.89 -19.50
N LEU A 139 4.58 -13.65 -18.23
CA LEU A 139 4.55 -14.72 -17.21
C LEU A 139 3.19 -15.44 -17.25
N ASP A 140 3.21 -16.74 -17.06
CA ASP A 140 2.00 -17.57 -16.95
C ASP A 140 1.19 -17.27 -15.68
N LYS A 141 1.89 -16.87 -14.60
CA LYS A 141 1.29 -16.52 -13.32
C LYS A 141 1.93 -15.24 -12.74
N PRO A 142 1.12 -14.37 -12.13
CA PRO A 142 1.66 -13.22 -11.41
C PRO A 142 2.54 -13.63 -10.23
N LEU A 143 3.63 -12.89 -10.00
CA LEU A 143 4.57 -13.10 -8.91
C LEU A 143 4.24 -12.21 -7.71
N GLY A 144 4.61 -12.65 -6.51
CA GLY A 144 4.73 -11.77 -5.35
C GLY A 144 5.82 -10.71 -5.59
N LEU A 145 5.80 -9.64 -4.79
CA LEU A 145 6.73 -8.51 -4.96
C LEU A 145 8.19 -8.96 -4.98
N ASN A 146 8.57 -9.82 -4.03
CA ASN A 146 9.94 -10.31 -3.93
C ASN A 146 10.38 -11.10 -5.18
N GLY A 147 9.51 -11.98 -5.69
CA GLY A 147 9.78 -12.73 -6.92
C GLY A 147 9.89 -11.83 -8.14
N ALA A 148 9.09 -10.77 -8.22
CA ALA A 148 9.17 -9.79 -9.29
C ALA A 148 10.47 -8.96 -9.25
N LEU A 149 10.90 -8.55 -8.06
CA LEU A 149 12.19 -7.88 -7.86
C LEU A 149 13.35 -8.78 -8.29
N GLN A 150 13.37 -10.04 -7.85
CA GLN A 150 14.38 -11.02 -8.23
C GLN A 150 14.43 -11.23 -9.74
N LEU A 151 13.27 -11.38 -10.39
CA LEU A 151 13.19 -11.50 -11.84
C LEU A 151 13.71 -10.26 -12.56
N ALA A 152 13.58 -9.08 -11.96
CA ALA A 152 14.11 -7.81 -12.47
C ALA A 152 15.60 -7.61 -12.12
N GLY A 153 16.28 -8.57 -11.47
CA GLY A 153 17.66 -8.45 -11.01
C GLY A 153 17.85 -7.51 -9.83
N MET A 154 16.79 -7.28 -9.04
CA MET A 154 16.78 -6.38 -7.88
C MET A 154 16.65 -7.18 -6.59
N GLN A 155 17.27 -6.65 -5.51
CA GLN A 155 17.05 -7.13 -4.16
C GLN A 155 16.03 -6.22 -3.45
N PHE A 156 15.27 -6.79 -2.50
CA PHE A 156 14.40 -6.03 -1.62
C PHE A 156 15.25 -5.13 -0.71
N HIS A 157 14.86 -3.87 -0.56
CA HIS A 157 15.49 -2.93 0.34
C HIS A 157 14.60 -2.67 1.56
N GLY A 158 15.17 -2.77 2.75
CA GLY A 158 14.45 -2.55 4.01
C GLY A 158 13.77 -3.82 4.54
N GLN A 159 12.75 -3.64 5.36
CA GLN A 159 12.00 -4.70 6.01
C GLN A 159 10.75 -5.04 5.22
N GLN A 160 10.61 -6.30 4.79
CA GLN A 160 9.38 -6.81 4.16
C GLN A 160 8.20 -6.73 5.12
N HIS A 161 6.99 -6.57 4.58
CA HIS A 161 5.75 -6.43 5.34
C HIS A 161 5.74 -5.20 6.27
N ARG A 162 6.42 -4.13 5.83
CA ARG A 162 6.28 -2.78 6.31
C ARG A 162 5.80 -1.93 5.14
N ALA A 163 4.63 -1.31 5.30
CA ALA A 163 3.87 -0.73 4.20
C ALA A 163 4.69 0.27 3.35
N LEU A 164 5.43 1.19 3.97
CA LEU A 164 6.25 2.14 3.22
C LEU A 164 7.41 1.46 2.47
N GLU A 165 8.04 0.46 3.07
CA GLU A 165 9.14 -0.28 2.43
C GLU A 165 8.63 -1.09 1.24
N ASP A 166 7.47 -1.75 1.36
CA ASP A 166 6.84 -2.50 0.28
C ASP A 166 6.39 -1.56 -0.86
N ALA A 167 5.82 -0.39 -0.53
CA ALA A 167 5.49 0.65 -1.53
C ALA A 167 6.73 1.15 -2.27
N ARG A 168 7.83 1.41 -1.59
CA ARG A 168 9.11 1.85 -2.18
C ARG A 168 9.70 0.80 -3.11
N ASN A 169 9.70 -0.47 -2.69
CA ASN A 169 10.19 -1.56 -3.53
C ASN A 169 9.30 -1.78 -4.76
N THR A 170 7.99 -1.64 -4.60
CA THR A 170 7.02 -1.67 -5.71
C THR A 170 7.29 -0.52 -6.71
N ALA A 171 7.57 0.68 -6.21
CA ALA A 171 7.89 1.85 -7.04
C ALA A 171 9.11 1.64 -7.94
N ARG A 172 10.09 0.87 -7.50
CA ARG A 172 11.30 0.53 -8.30
C ARG A 172 10.98 -0.30 -9.54
N LEU A 173 9.86 -1.03 -9.52
CA LEU A 173 9.39 -1.80 -10.68
C LEU A 173 8.57 -0.97 -11.67
N LEU A 174 8.12 0.23 -11.29
CA LEU A 174 7.24 1.07 -12.09
C LEU A 174 7.77 1.35 -13.50
N PRO A 175 9.07 1.71 -13.71
CA PRO A 175 9.63 1.96 -15.06
C PRO A 175 9.61 0.75 -15.98
N LEU A 176 9.53 -0.46 -15.40
CA LEU A 176 9.48 -1.72 -16.15
C LEU A 176 8.06 -2.11 -16.56
N ILE A 177 7.07 -1.40 -16.02
CA ILE A 177 5.63 -1.71 -16.15
C ILE A 177 4.89 -0.63 -16.92
N LEU A 178 5.19 0.62 -16.62
CA LEU A 178 4.63 1.79 -17.30
C LEU A 178 5.74 2.43 -18.15
N PRO A 179 5.73 2.22 -19.46
CA PRO A 179 6.74 2.84 -20.34
C PRO A 179 6.67 4.37 -20.23
N VAL A 180 7.83 4.99 -20.30
CA VAL A 180 8.03 6.45 -20.24
C VAL A 180 7.38 7.14 -21.43
#